data_63ba0b2ad8acd19e9518766dd4f35c49
#
_entry.id   63ba0b2ad8acd19e9518766dd4f35c49
#
_cell.length_a   1.000
_cell.length_b   1.000
_cell.length_c   1.000
_cell.angle_alpha   90.00
_cell.angle_beta   90.00
_cell.angle_gamma   90.00
#
_symmetry.space_group_name_H-M   'P 1'
#
loop_
_entity.id
_entity.type
_entity.pdbx_description
1 polymer ?
#
loop_
_entity_poly.entity_id
_entity_poly.type
_entity_poly.pdbx_seq_one_letter_code
_entity_poly.pdbx_strand_id
1 'polypeptide(L)'
;MARFNEKTTEMNLPVVNTAKYNESKAKAIEMIDSKKYGLTDGDFWILMNQTKAKDKMLYTGLIISHNGCSKVNDPLETKFKPECVTVNENGYKNSLVFTYCCPEQGVYEVGEVSASNCKNEYPYAMAFKRLFDRVVLKLSKLAYSGIYSEVEADEFEEQKPDTPTERKATEEQIQLAVTCGVDFERVIGAYNRQNGTKITAPLDLPYDIVNRAILKKQSAKVATEAQEVFK
;
A
#
# COMPACT_ATOMS: atom_id res chain seq x y z
N MET A 1 -1.30 19.17 -28.17
CA MET A 1 -1.58 19.05 -26.73
C MET A 1 -1.56 17.58 -26.38
N ALA A 2 -0.66 17.21 -25.49
CA ALA A 2 -0.59 15.85 -24.96
C ALA A 2 -1.89 15.48 -24.23
N ARG A 3 -2.37 14.27 -24.48
CA ARG A 3 -3.54 13.69 -23.82
C ARG A 3 -3.06 12.42 -23.14
N PHE A 4 -3.03 12.37 -21.82
CA PHE A 4 -2.70 11.13 -21.16
C PHE A 4 -3.95 10.34 -20.75
N ASN A 5 -3.81 9.02 -20.74
CA ASN A 5 -4.91 8.12 -20.44
C ASN A 5 -5.38 8.31 -19.00
N GLU A 6 -6.61 8.76 -18.85
CA GLU A 6 -7.33 8.61 -17.61
C GLU A 6 -7.81 7.14 -17.57
N LYS A 7 -7.20 6.31 -16.74
CA LYS A 7 -7.82 5.04 -16.35
C LYS A 7 -9.01 5.38 -15.43
N THR A 8 -10.01 6.00 -15.99
CA THR A 8 -11.31 6.10 -15.35
C THR A 8 -11.99 4.76 -15.55
N THR A 9 -12.26 4.04 -14.50
CA THR A 9 -13.39 3.11 -14.50
C THR A 9 -14.60 3.86 -15.06
N GLU A 10 -15.33 3.26 -16.00
CA GLU A 10 -16.40 3.82 -16.85
C GLU A 10 -17.58 4.50 -16.12
N MET A 11 -17.38 5.03 -14.94
CA MET A 11 -18.41 5.70 -14.18
C MET A 11 -18.25 7.22 -14.29
N ASN A 12 -19.22 7.87 -14.92
CA ASN A 12 -19.38 9.33 -14.97
C ASN A 12 -19.68 9.92 -13.57
N LEU A 13 -18.82 9.62 -12.59
CA LEU A 13 -18.95 10.12 -11.23
C LEU A 13 -18.21 11.45 -11.08
N PRO A 14 -18.76 12.41 -10.31
CA PRO A 14 -18.07 13.66 -10.06
C PRO A 14 -16.80 13.46 -9.27
N VAL A 15 -15.73 14.19 -9.64
CA VAL A 15 -14.42 14.12 -9.02
C VAL A 15 -14.34 15.05 -7.83
N VAL A 16 -13.91 14.52 -6.69
CA VAL A 16 -13.53 15.28 -5.49
C VAL A 16 -12.06 15.70 -5.62
N ASN A 17 -11.69 16.86 -5.05
CA ASN A 17 -10.35 17.44 -5.14
C ASN A 17 -9.95 17.85 -6.57
N THR A 18 -10.88 18.41 -7.31
CA THR A 18 -10.69 18.84 -8.71
C THR A 18 -9.48 19.77 -8.90
N ALA A 19 -9.15 20.62 -7.93
CA ALA A 19 -7.99 21.50 -8.00
C ALA A 19 -6.67 20.71 -8.07
N LYS A 20 -6.45 19.75 -7.17
CA LYS A 20 -5.28 18.88 -7.18
C LYS A 20 -5.21 18.00 -8.43
N TYR A 21 -6.35 17.51 -8.88
CA TYR A 21 -6.45 16.76 -10.13
C TYR A 21 -5.95 17.60 -11.31
N ASN A 22 -6.44 18.82 -11.46
CA ASN A 22 -6.05 19.72 -12.55
C ASN A 22 -4.57 20.13 -12.46
N GLU A 23 -4.05 20.39 -11.26
CA GLU A 23 -2.66 20.73 -11.01
C GLU A 23 -1.73 19.58 -11.43
N SER A 24 -2.02 18.36 -11.01
CA SER A 24 -1.24 17.18 -11.36
C SER A 24 -1.30 16.87 -12.85
N LYS A 25 -2.47 17.05 -13.48
CA LYS A 25 -2.64 16.92 -14.92
C LYS A 25 -1.81 17.94 -15.69
N ALA A 26 -1.86 19.21 -15.27
CA ALA A 26 -1.06 20.27 -15.88
C ALA A 26 0.44 19.98 -15.76
N LYS A 27 0.89 19.46 -14.61
CA LYS A 27 2.29 19.07 -14.38
C LYS A 27 2.75 17.95 -15.31
N ALA A 28 1.95 16.91 -15.49
CA ALA A 28 2.26 15.82 -16.42
C ALA A 28 2.36 16.33 -17.87
N ILE A 29 1.42 17.17 -18.29
CA ILE A 29 1.43 17.78 -19.62
C ILE A 29 2.69 18.64 -19.81
N GLU A 30 3.05 19.47 -18.82
CA GLU A 30 4.28 20.28 -18.85
C GLU A 30 5.53 19.40 -19.04
N MET A 31 5.60 18.28 -18.31
CA MET A 31 6.74 17.35 -18.41
C MET A 31 6.83 16.68 -19.78
N ILE A 32 5.70 16.30 -20.37
CA ILE A 32 5.63 15.70 -21.71
C ILE A 32 5.99 16.74 -22.78
N ASP A 33 5.40 17.93 -22.70
CA ASP A 33 5.60 18.98 -23.70
C ASP A 33 7.02 19.59 -23.65
N SER A 34 7.68 19.55 -22.49
CA SER A 34 9.08 20.00 -22.35
C SER A 34 10.06 19.17 -23.15
N LYS A 35 9.71 17.93 -23.50
CA LYS A 35 10.56 16.93 -24.18
C LYS A 35 11.89 16.63 -23.46
N LYS A 36 12.10 17.20 -22.28
CA LYS A 36 13.34 17.07 -21.51
C LYS A 36 13.67 15.61 -21.20
N TYR A 37 12.64 14.83 -20.89
CA TYR A 37 12.78 13.43 -20.47
C TYR A 37 12.32 12.43 -21.53
N GLY A 38 11.84 12.87 -22.68
CA GLY A 38 11.27 12.00 -23.71
C GLY A 38 10.01 11.26 -23.25
N LEU A 39 9.28 11.83 -22.29
CA LEU A 39 8.04 11.27 -21.76
C LEU A 39 6.89 11.39 -22.76
N THR A 40 5.96 10.46 -22.68
CA THR A 40 4.77 10.38 -23.52
C THR A 40 3.52 10.22 -22.64
N ASP A 41 2.36 10.33 -23.25
CA ASP A 41 1.05 10.12 -22.59
C ASP A 41 0.95 8.76 -21.91
N GLY A 42 1.62 7.74 -22.48
CA GLY A 42 1.62 6.37 -21.93
C GLY A 42 2.49 6.19 -20.67
N ASP A 43 3.31 7.18 -20.33
CA ASP A 43 4.16 7.12 -19.13
C ASP A 43 3.44 7.59 -17.86
N PHE A 44 2.24 8.17 -18.00
CA PHE A 44 1.46 8.68 -16.87
C PHE A 44 0.02 8.19 -16.87
N TRP A 45 -0.55 8.06 -15.68
CA TRP A 45 -1.99 7.96 -15.48
C TRP A 45 -2.41 8.56 -14.15
N ILE A 46 -3.70 8.85 -14.02
CA ILE A 46 -4.28 9.39 -12.80
C ILE A 46 -4.93 8.26 -12.02
N LEU A 47 -4.49 8.09 -10.78
CA LEU A 47 -5.09 7.16 -9.85
C LEU A 47 -6.28 7.83 -9.16
N MET A 48 -7.44 7.18 -9.27
CA MET A 48 -8.69 7.62 -8.67
C MET A 48 -9.36 6.45 -7.95
N ASN A 49 -9.84 6.71 -6.75
CA ASN A 49 -10.60 5.73 -5.96
C ASN A 49 -12.03 6.22 -5.77
N GLN A 50 -12.98 5.31 -5.64
CA GLN A 50 -14.34 5.68 -5.25
C GLN A 50 -14.37 6.10 -3.77
N THR A 51 -15.21 7.11 -3.46
CA THR A 51 -15.53 7.43 -2.06
C THR A 51 -16.22 6.26 -1.37
N LYS A 52 -16.23 6.23 -0.05
CA LYS A 52 -16.93 5.19 0.72
C LYS A 52 -18.41 5.05 0.34
N ALA A 53 -19.05 6.16 -0.02
CA ALA A 53 -20.45 6.18 -0.48
C ALA A 53 -20.62 5.71 -1.94
N LYS A 54 -19.52 5.49 -2.67
CA LYS A 54 -19.48 5.09 -4.09
C LYS A 54 -20.20 6.06 -5.06
N ASP A 55 -20.43 7.29 -4.62
CA ASP A 55 -21.14 8.33 -5.37
C ASP A 55 -20.22 9.32 -6.09
N LYS A 56 -18.91 9.29 -5.77
CA LYS A 56 -17.89 10.21 -6.29
C LYS A 56 -16.57 9.49 -6.50
N MET A 57 -15.72 10.08 -7.36
CA MET A 57 -14.33 9.68 -7.52
C MET A 57 -13.42 10.62 -6.72
N LEU A 58 -12.53 10.04 -5.94
CA LEU A 58 -11.52 10.76 -5.19
C LEU A 58 -10.20 10.67 -5.95
N TYR A 59 -9.64 11.82 -6.34
CA TYR A 59 -8.28 11.90 -6.86
C TYR A 59 -7.29 11.48 -5.77
N THR A 60 -6.44 10.49 -6.09
CA THR A 60 -5.44 9.96 -5.15
C THR A 60 -4.04 10.43 -5.51
N GLY A 61 -3.65 10.35 -6.78
CA GLY A 61 -2.33 10.77 -7.22
C GLY A 61 -2.12 10.73 -8.73
N LEU A 62 -1.06 11.38 -9.18
CA LEU A 62 -0.50 11.21 -10.51
C LEU A 62 0.56 10.12 -10.45
N ILE A 63 0.41 9.12 -11.29
CA ILE A 63 1.30 7.96 -11.32
C ILE A 63 2.18 8.06 -12.56
N ILE A 64 3.47 7.78 -12.38
CA ILE A 64 4.42 7.59 -13.48
C ILE A 64 4.81 6.11 -13.59
N SER A 65 4.90 5.58 -14.82
CA SER A 65 5.34 4.21 -15.07
C SER A 65 6.82 4.02 -14.72
N HIS A 66 7.24 2.78 -14.50
CA HIS A 66 8.65 2.44 -14.36
C HIS A 66 9.48 2.87 -15.58
N ASN A 67 8.95 2.70 -16.79
CA ASN A 67 9.60 3.19 -17.99
C ASN A 67 9.71 4.72 -17.98
N GLY A 68 8.70 5.41 -17.49
CA GLY A 68 8.74 6.86 -17.27
C GLY A 68 9.83 7.25 -16.28
N CYS A 69 9.98 6.54 -15.16
CA CYS A 69 11.08 6.75 -14.21
C CYS A 69 12.45 6.53 -14.86
N SER A 70 12.62 5.49 -15.67
CA SER A 70 13.86 5.23 -16.41
C SER A 70 14.19 6.40 -17.35
N LYS A 71 13.21 6.89 -18.13
CA LYS A 71 13.37 8.06 -19.01
C LYS A 71 13.71 9.33 -18.22
N VAL A 72 13.17 9.50 -17.03
CA VAL A 72 13.52 10.63 -16.15
C VAL A 72 14.95 10.51 -15.65
N ASN A 73 15.42 9.31 -15.29
CA ASN A 73 16.77 9.07 -14.80
C ASN A 73 17.86 9.39 -15.83
N ASP A 74 17.60 9.11 -17.13
CA ASP A 74 18.61 9.19 -18.18
C ASP A 74 19.25 10.58 -18.34
N PRO A 75 18.52 11.70 -18.41
CA PRO A 75 19.08 13.04 -18.55
C PRO A 75 19.44 13.71 -17.23
N LEU A 76 19.25 13.05 -16.06
CA LEU A 76 19.63 13.66 -14.78
C LEU A 76 21.16 13.78 -14.67
N GLU A 77 21.63 14.90 -14.17
CA GLU A 77 23.04 15.09 -13.79
C GLU A 77 23.42 14.15 -12.64
N THR A 78 22.50 14.00 -11.69
CA THR A 78 22.63 13.11 -10.53
C THR A 78 21.75 11.89 -10.76
N LYS A 79 22.32 10.84 -11.32
CA LYS A 79 21.61 9.59 -11.66
C LYS A 79 21.57 8.60 -10.49
N PHE A 80 20.69 7.64 -10.61
CA PHE A 80 20.70 6.44 -9.76
C PHE A 80 22.06 5.71 -9.87
N LYS A 81 22.66 5.38 -8.73
CA LYS A 81 23.95 4.71 -8.61
C LYS A 81 23.77 3.29 -8.10
N PRO A 82 23.88 2.25 -8.94
CA PRO A 82 23.69 0.85 -8.52
C PRO A 82 24.62 0.42 -7.37
N GLU A 83 25.82 1.00 -7.30
CA GLU A 83 26.82 0.73 -6.26
C GLU A 83 26.40 1.20 -4.86
N CYS A 84 25.37 2.06 -4.77
CA CYS A 84 24.79 2.51 -3.50
C CYS A 84 23.67 1.59 -2.98
N VAL A 85 23.40 0.47 -3.68
CA VAL A 85 22.33 -0.47 -3.33
C VAL A 85 22.87 -1.60 -2.47
N THR A 86 22.16 -1.91 -1.39
CA THR A 86 22.38 -3.11 -0.56
C THR A 86 21.10 -3.93 -0.47
N VAL A 87 21.23 -5.22 -0.26
CA VAL A 87 20.12 -6.19 -0.18
C VAL A 87 20.11 -6.87 1.17
N ASN A 88 18.94 -6.96 1.78
CA ASN A 88 18.68 -7.74 2.98
C ASN A 88 17.47 -8.67 2.72
N GLU A 89 17.70 -9.98 2.78
CA GLU A 89 16.68 -11.01 2.54
C GLU A 89 15.86 -11.37 3.78
N ASN A 90 16.30 -10.91 4.95
CA ASN A 90 15.68 -11.22 6.24
C ASN A 90 15.18 -9.95 6.94
N GLY A 91 14.47 -9.10 6.20
CA GLY A 91 13.83 -7.94 6.75
C GLY A 91 12.64 -8.26 7.68
N TYR A 92 12.00 -7.24 8.23
CA TYR A 92 10.83 -7.40 9.09
C TYR A 92 9.76 -8.27 8.42
N LYS A 93 9.26 -9.30 9.12
CA LYS A 93 8.31 -10.30 8.61
C LYS A 93 8.82 -11.06 7.38
N ASN A 94 10.12 -11.37 7.33
CA ASN A 94 10.76 -12.05 6.19
C ASN A 94 10.59 -11.31 4.86
N SER A 95 10.60 -9.98 4.90
CA SER A 95 10.59 -9.17 3.69
C SER A 95 11.96 -9.15 3.02
N LEU A 96 11.97 -9.09 1.68
CA LEU A 96 13.13 -8.75 0.88
C LEU A 96 13.24 -7.24 0.80
N VAL A 97 14.38 -6.70 1.21
CA VAL A 97 14.60 -5.25 1.31
C VAL A 97 15.82 -4.85 0.48
N PHE A 98 15.62 -3.96 -0.47
CA PHE A 98 16.68 -3.23 -1.15
C PHE A 98 16.78 -1.84 -0.52
N THR A 99 17.98 -1.45 -0.13
CA THR A 99 18.25 -0.13 0.45
C THR A 99 19.19 0.65 -0.44
N TYR A 100 18.83 1.87 -0.75
CA TYR A 100 19.71 2.85 -1.41
C TYR A 100 20.22 3.83 -0.37
N CYS A 101 21.54 3.91 -0.23
CA CYS A 101 22.19 4.86 0.66
C CYS A 101 23.31 5.57 -0.08
N CYS A 102 23.07 6.81 -0.49
CA CYS A 102 24.04 7.62 -1.19
C CYS A 102 24.20 9.00 -0.50
N PRO A 103 25.14 9.12 0.45
CA PRO A 103 25.37 10.38 1.19
C PRO A 103 25.74 11.56 0.29
N GLU A 104 26.49 11.32 -0.79
CA GLU A 104 26.88 12.34 -1.75
C GLU A 104 25.67 12.99 -2.44
N GLN A 105 24.60 12.21 -2.66
CA GLN A 105 23.36 12.68 -3.25
C GLN A 105 22.34 13.14 -2.20
N GLY A 106 22.62 12.92 -0.93
CA GLY A 106 21.69 13.20 0.17
C GLY A 106 20.42 12.32 0.14
N VAL A 107 20.50 11.13 -0.49
CA VAL A 107 19.34 10.24 -0.68
C VAL A 107 19.53 8.95 0.09
N TYR A 108 18.52 8.64 0.89
CA TYR A 108 18.29 7.33 1.50
C TYR A 108 16.88 6.89 1.13
N GLU A 109 16.74 5.64 0.63
CA GLU A 109 15.45 5.08 0.24
C GLU A 109 15.44 3.57 0.39
N VAL A 110 14.22 3.01 0.49
CA VAL A 110 13.98 1.58 0.66
C VAL A 110 12.94 1.10 -0.34
N GLY A 111 13.22 -0.04 -0.97
CA GLY A 111 12.26 -0.80 -1.76
C GLY A 111 12.08 -2.16 -1.12
N GLU A 112 10.88 -2.49 -0.65
CA GLU A 112 10.61 -3.74 0.03
C GLU A 112 9.47 -4.52 -0.61
N VAL A 113 9.57 -5.84 -0.55
CA VAL A 113 8.49 -6.76 -0.88
C VAL A 113 8.40 -7.88 0.15
N SER A 114 7.18 -8.31 0.40
CA SER A 114 6.86 -9.44 1.25
C SER A 114 5.77 -10.28 0.59
N ALA A 115 5.47 -11.43 1.16
CA ALA A 115 4.38 -12.28 0.66
C ALA A 115 3.00 -11.59 0.69
N SER A 116 2.84 -10.54 1.50
CA SER A 116 1.59 -9.78 1.60
C SER A 116 1.42 -8.73 0.50
N ASN A 117 2.52 -8.15 -0.01
CA ASN A 117 2.48 -7.04 -0.96
C ASN A 117 3.13 -7.36 -2.32
N CYS A 118 3.51 -8.62 -2.57
CA CYS A 118 4.02 -9.10 -3.85
C CYS A 118 3.40 -10.45 -4.17
N LYS A 119 2.52 -10.45 -5.16
CA LYS A 119 1.86 -11.67 -5.67
C LYS A 119 2.61 -12.27 -6.87
N ASN A 120 3.65 -11.59 -7.34
CA ASN A 120 4.43 -11.97 -8.50
C ASN A 120 5.54 -12.98 -8.11
N GLU A 121 5.88 -13.85 -9.05
CA GLU A 121 6.96 -14.83 -8.91
C GLU A 121 8.38 -14.21 -8.95
N TYR A 122 8.47 -12.86 -9.08
CA TYR A 122 9.72 -12.11 -9.25
C TYR A 122 9.93 -11.06 -8.13
N PRO A 123 10.03 -11.48 -6.85
CA PRO A 123 10.09 -10.53 -5.72
C PRO A 123 11.33 -9.64 -5.76
N TYR A 124 12.49 -10.15 -6.22
CA TYR A 124 13.70 -9.34 -6.34
C TYR A 124 13.55 -8.21 -7.34
N ALA A 125 12.99 -8.50 -8.51
CA ALA A 125 12.73 -7.49 -9.53
C ALA A 125 11.73 -6.43 -9.05
N MET A 126 10.71 -6.84 -8.31
CA MET A 126 9.71 -5.93 -7.76
C MET A 126 10.29 -5.04 -6.67
N ALA A 127 11.09 -5.58 -5.74
CA ALA A 127 11.75 -4.78 -4.70
C ALA A 127 12.75 -3.77 -5.30
N PHE A 128 13.55 -4.20 -6.27
CA PHE A 128 14.48 -3.31 -6.97
C PHE A 128 13.74 -2.22 -7.77
N LYS A 129 12.68 -2.58 -8.47
CA LYS A 129 11.84 -1.63 -9.21
C LYS A 129 11.26 -0.54 -8.29
N ARG A 130 10.74 -0.94 -7.12
CA ARG A 130 10.27 -0.01 -6.09
C ARG A 130 11.36 0.96 -5.64
N LEU A 131 12.52 0.41 -5.31
CA LEU A 131 13.67 1.22 -4.89
C LEU A 131 14.07 2.21 -5.97
N PHE A 132 14.29 1.73 -7.19
CA PHE A 132 14.73 2.55 -8.31
C PHE A 132 13.77 3.71 -8.57
N ASP A 133 12.48 3.42 -8.69
CA ASP A 133 11.47 4.43 -8.97
C ASP A 133 11.42 5.50 -7.89
N ARG A 134 11.43 5.11 -6.61
CA ARG A 134 11.45 6.04 -5.46
C ARG A 134 12.69 6.93 -5.46
N VAL A 135 13.87 6.35 -5.71
CA VAL A 135 15.12 7.10 -5.77
C VAL A 135 15.09 8.12 -6.91
N VAL A 136 14.68 7.70 -8.12
CA VAL A 136 14.59 8.58 -9.28
C VAL A 136 13.61 9.72 -9.04
N LEU A 137 12.45 9.46 -8.46
CA LEU A 137 11.47 10.48 -8.12
C LEU A 137 12.00 11.50 -7.09
N LYS A 138 12.83 11.05 -6.14
CA LYS A 138 13.51 11.96 -5.19
C LYS A 138 14.60 12.78 -5.87
N LEU A 139 15.48 12.15 -6.64
CA LEU A 139 16.57 12.83 -7.37
C LEU A 139 16.05 13.89 -8.34
N SER A 140 14.96 13.58 -9.04
CA SER A 140 14.29 14.50 -9.95
C SER A 140 13.40 15.53 -9.26
N LYS A 141 13.20 15.42 -7.94
CA LYS A 141 12.26 16.22 -7.13
C LYS A 141 10.79 16.04 -7.49
N LEU A 142 10.44 15.04 -8.30
CA LEU A 142 9.06 14.76 -8.71
C LEU A 142 8.22 14.21 -7.57
N ALA A 143 8.80 13.44 -6.65
CA ALA A 143 8.12 12.96 -5.44
C ALA A 143 7.49 14.11 -4.63
N TYR A 144 8.16 15.25 -4.54
CA TYR A 144 7.67 16.42 -3.81
C TYR A 144 6.52 17.15 -4.53
N SER A 145 6.28 16.82 -5.79
CA SER A 145 5.17 17.36 -6.59
C SER A 145 3.93 16.43 -6.59
N GLY A 146 3.90 15.41 -5.72
CA GLY A 146 2.78 14.48 -5.62
C GLY A 146 2.69 13.49 -6.79
N ILE A 147 3.84 13.18 -7.41
CA ILE A 147 3.96 12.13 -8.42
C ILE A 147 4.46 10.87 -7.73
N TYR A 148 3.75 9.77 -7.93
CA TYR A 148 4.04 8.46 -7.35
C TYR A 148 4.42 7.47 -8.43
N SER A 149 5.16 6.43 -8.07
CA SER A 149 5.50 5.36 -9.01
C SER A 149 4.35 4.39 -9.22
N GLU A 150 4.38 3.65 -10.32
CA GLU A 150 3.44 2.59 -10.64
C GLU A 150 3.32 1.55 -9.51
N VAL A 151 4.44 1.23 -8.88
CA VAL A 151 4.48 0.22 -7.82
C VAL A 151 3.84 0.72 -6.52
N GLU A 152 3.85 2.02 -6.28
CA GLU A 152 3.14 2.64 -5.17
C GLU A 152 1.63 2.74 -5.43
N ALA A 153 1.22 2.81 -6.70
CA ALA A 153 -0.18 2.80 -7.07
C ALA A 153 -0.89 1.51 -6.64
N ASP A 154 -0.22 0.37 -6.74
CA ASP A 154 -0.74 -0.92 -6.29
C ASP A 154 -1.00 -0.93 -4.78
N GLU A 155 -0.16 -0.26 -3.99
CA GLU A 155 -0.36 -0.11 -2.54
C GLU A 155 -1.58 0.75 -2.21
N PHE A 156 -1.90 1.76 -3.02
CA PHE A 156 -3.11 2.57 -2.85
C PHE A 156 -4.38 1.81 -3.25
N GLU A 157 -4.30 0.89 -4.22
CA GLU A 157 -5.43 0.03 -4.59
C GLU A 157 -5.67 -1.06 -3.53
N GLU A 158 -4.63 -1.57 -2.91
CA GLU A 158 -4.69 -2.57 -1.83
C GLU A 158 -5.21 -2.02 -0.50
N GLN A 159 -5.25 -0.71 -0.31
CA GLN A 159 -5.97 -0.07 0.81
C GLN A 159 -7.51 -0.09 0.62
N LYS A 160 -8.04 -0.94 -0.23
CA LYS A 160 -9.40 -1.42 0.00
C LYS A 160 -9.41 -1.94 1.44
N PRO A 161 -10.35 -1.44 2.31
CA PRO A 161 -10.47 -2.02 3.64
C PRO A 161 -10.52 -3.52 3.41
N ASP A 162 -9.62 -4.24 4.06
CA ASP A 162 -9.57 -5.69 3.97
C ASP A 162 -11.00 -6.19 3.91
N THR A 163 -11.44 -6.58 2.72
CA THR A 163 -12.57 -7.51 2.64
C THR A 163 -12.08 -8.65 3.52
N PRO A 164 -12.74 -8.95 4.64
CA PRO A 164 -12.24 -9.94 5.56
C PRO A 164 -11.84 -11.14 4.71
N THR A 165 -10.57 -11.42 4.64
CA THR A 165 -10.07 -12.56 3.90
C THR A 165 -10.93 -13.71 4.39
N GLU A 166 -11.59 -14.46 3.50
CA GLU A 166 -12.45 -15.59 3.82
C GLU A 166 -11.70 -16.71 4.55
N ARG A 167 -10.52 -16.41 5.06
CA ARG A 167 -9.72 -17.32 5.86
C ARG A 167 -10.44 -17.52 7.18
N LYS A 168 -11.07 -18.68 7.29
CA LYS A 168 -11.71 -19.12 8.52
C LYS A 168 -10.68 -19.34 9.63
N ALA A 169 -11.12 -19.25 10.87
CA ALA A 169 -10.31 -19.57 12.03
C ALA A 169 -9.78 -21.01 11.96
N THR A 170 -8.54 -21.21 12.41
CA THR A 170 -7.93 -22.55 12.52
C THR A 170 -8.28 -23.19 13.87
N GLU A 171 -8.19 -24.52 13.95
CA GLU A 171 -8.42 -25.24 15.21
C GLU A 171 -7.45 -24.79 16.31
N GLU A 172 -6.17 -24.59 15.95
CA GLU A 172 -5.15 -24.10 16.89
C GLU A 172 -5.50 -22.71 17.43
N GLN A 173 -6.00 -21.84 16.57
CA GLN A 173 -6.42 -20.50 16.95
C GLN A 173 -7.65 -20.55 17.88
N ILE A 174 -8.60 -21.44 17.62
CA ILE A 174 -9.76 -21.64 18.50
C ILE A 174 -9.31 -22.16 19.87
N GLN A 175 -8.39 -23.14 19.91
CA GLN A 175 -7.83 -23.65 21.17
C GLN A 175 -7.13 -22.54 21.96
N LEU A 176 -6.33 -21.71 21.28
CA LEU A 176 -5.67 -20.55 21.91
C LEU A 176 -6.72 -19.57 22.48
N ALA A 177 -7.77 -19.29 21.72
CA ALA A 177 -8.83 -18.39 22.15
C ALA A 177 -9.57 -18.91 23.39
N VAL A 178 -9.86 -20.22 23.45
CA VAL A 178 -10.46 -20.88 24.64
C VAL A 178 -9.52 -20.74 25.83
N THR A 179 -8.23 -21.01 25.66
CA THR A 179 -7.22 -20.87 26.72
C THR A 179 -7.13 -19.43 27.24
N CYS A 180 -7.32 -18.43 26.36
CA CYS A 180 -7.38 -17.03 26.73
C CYS A 180 -8.74 -16.60 27.35
N GLY A 181 -9.71 -17.49 27.45
CA GLY A 181 -11.05 -17.21 28.00
C GLY A 181 -11.93 -16.38 27.09
N VAL A 182 -11.83 -16.57 25.76
CA VAL A 182 -12.74 -15.94 24.78
C VAL A 182 -14.11 -16.60 24.86
N ASP A 183 -15.13 -15.78 25.00
CA ASP A 183 -16.54 -16.18 24.93
C ASP A 183 -17.02 -16.19 23.48
N PHE A 184 -17.04 -17.34 22.85
CA PHE A 184 -17.42 -17.49 21.45
C PHE A 184 -18.92 -17.22 21.18
N GLU A 185 -19.82 -17.48 22.11
CA GLU A 185 -21.25 -17.16 21.93
C GLU A 185 -21.41 -15.63 21.74
N ARG A 186 -20.73 -14.88 22.58
CA ARG A 186 -20.72 -13.42 22.49
C ARG A 186 -20.06 -12.91 21.22
N VAL A 187 -18.93 -13.49 20.81
CA VAL A 187 -18.20 -13.10 19.58
C VAL A 187 -19.04 -13.41 18.34
N ILE A 188 -19.59 -14.62 18.23
CA ILE A 188 -20.44 -15.03 17.13
C ILE A 188 -21.71 -14.16 17.06
N GLY A 189 -22.37 -13.95 18.20
CA GLY A 189 -23.56 -13.10 18.25
C GLY A 189 -23.29 -11.66 17.83
N ALA A 190 -22.15 -11.10 18.20
CA ALA A 190 -21.75 -9.76 17.77
C ALA A 190 -21.44 -9.72 16.26
N TYR A 191 -20.68 -10.69 15.75
CA TYR A 191 -20.34 -10.80 14.34
C TYR A 191 -21.57 -10.95 13.46
N ASN A 192 -22.50 -11.85 13.82
CA ASN A 192 -23.73 -12.07 13.08
C ASN A 192 -24.62 -10.81 13.02
N ARG A 193 -24.74 -10.07 14.13
CA ARG A 193 -25.48 -8.80 14.14
C ARG A 193 -24.86 -7.74 13.24
N GLN A 194 -23.53 -7.65 13.22
CA GLN A 194 -22.83 -6.62 12.46
C GLN A 194 -22.83 -6.92 10.95
N ASN A 195 -22.78 -8.19 10.56
CA ASN A 195 -22.60 -8.60 9.16
C ASN A 195 -23.83 -9.26 8.54
N GLY A 196 -24.94 -9.41 9.30
CA GLY A 196 -26.17 -10.07 8.82
C GLY A 196 -25.97 -11.56 8.53
N THR A 197 -24.98 -12.21 9.16
CA THR A 197 -24.65 -13.63 8.96
C THR A 197 -25.36 -14.53 9.97
N LYS A 198 -25.30 -15.85 9.78
CA LYS A 198 -25.89 -16.87 10.67
C LYS A 198 -24.84 -17.92 11.04
N ILE A 199 -23.63 -17.50 11.36
CA ILE A 199 -22.58 -18.39 11.82
C ILE A 199 -22.98 -19.00 13.18
N THR A 200 -22.73 -20.29 13.37
CA THR A 200 -23.02 -21.01 14.60
C THR A 200 -21.77 -21.65 15.22
N ALA A 201 -20.74 -21.95 14.40
CA ALA A 201 -19.53 -22.59 14.89
C ALA A 201 -18.35 -21.57 14.92
N PRO A 202 -17.48 -21.63 15.94
CA PRO A 202 -16.28 -20.78 16.01
C PRO A 202 -15.34 -20.88 14.79
N LEU A 203 -15.22 -22.07 14.20
CA LEU A 203 -14.41 -22.33 13.00
C LEU A 203 -14.93 -21.62 11.74
N ASP A 204 -16.19 -21.19 11.74
CA ASP A 204 -16.75 -20.43 10.63
C ASP A 204 -16.50 -18.92 10.75
N LEU A 205 -16.01 -18.45 11.90
CA LEU A 205 -15.60 -17.06 12.06
C LEU A 205 -14.37 -16.75 11.22
N PRO A 206 -14.25 -15.53 10.68
CA PRO A 206 -13.02 -15.06 10.08
C PRO A 206 -11.86 -15.09 11.09
N TYR A 207 -10.68 -15.47 10.58
CA TYR A 207 -9.43 -15.55 11.36
C TYR A 207 -9.17 -14.27 12.17
N ASP A 208 -9.35 -13.10 11.55
CA ASP A 208 -9.07 -11.82 12.19
C ASP A 208 -10.02 -11.47 13.33
N ILE A 209 -11.24 -11.94 13.28
CA ILE A 209 -12.23 -11.73 14.34
C ILE A 209 -11.79 -12.49 15.59
N VAL A 210 -11.39 -13.76 15.43
CA VAL A 210 -10.89 -14.59 16.53
C VAL A 210 -9.58 -14.01 17.09
N ASN A 211 -8.67 -13.58 16.22
CA ASN A 211 -7.41 -13.00 16.64
C ASN A 211 -7.59 -11.70 17.46
N ARG A 212 -8.51 -10.83 17.05
CA ARG A 212 -8.86 -9.62 17.81
C ARG A 212 -9.46 -9.94 19.17
N ALA A 213 -10.28 -11.01 19.28
CA ALA A 213 -10.84 -11.44 20.54
C ALA A 213 -9.76 -11.97 21.51
N ILE A 214 -8.77 -12.72 21.00
CA ILE A 214 -7.61 -13.20 21.76
C ILE A 214 -6.81 -12.03 22.31
N LEU A 215 -6.40 -11.10 21.44
CA LEU A 215 -5.60 -9.92 21.82
C LEU A 215 -6.30 -9.07 22.88
N LYS A 216 -7.61 -8.87 22.76
CA LYS A 216 -8.41 -8.15 23.74
C LYS A 216 -8.40 -8.82 25.12
N LYS A 217 -8.47 -10.16 25.16
CA LYS A 217 -8.41 -10.90 26.42
C LYS A 217 -7.02 -10.86 27.05
N GLN A 218 -5.96 -11.01 26.25
CA GLN A 218 -4.58 -10.91 26.71
C GLN A 218 -4.29 -9.52 27.29
N SER A 219 -4.69 -8.45 26.61
CA SER A 219 -4.51 -7.08 27.09
C SER A 219 -5.27 -6.83 28.40
N ALA A 220 -6.47 -7.36 28.54
CA ALA A 220 -7.25 -7.23 29.78
C ALA A 220 -6.57 -7.97 30.95
N LYS A 221 -6.01 -9.16 30.70
CA LYS A 221 -5.29 -9.94 31.73
C LYS A 221 -4.04 -9.19 32.22
N VAL A 222 -3.24 -8.67 31.30
CA VAL A 222 -2.04 -7.88 31.64
C VAL A 222 -2.40 -6.63 32.46
N ALA A 223 -3.50 -5.96 32.10
CA ALA A 223 -3.96 -4.78 32.86
C ALA A 223 -4.39 -5.13 34.30
N THR A 224 -5.01 -6.30 34.51
CA THR A 224 -5.42 -6.77 35.83
C THR A 224 -4.21 -7.15 36.69
N GLU A 225 -3.26 -7.89 36.10
CA GLU A 225 -2.01 -8.28 36.79
C GLU A 225 -1.17 -7.05 37.17
N ALA A 226 -1.11 -6.05 36.31
CA ALA A 226 -0.43 -4.79 36.62
C ALA A 226 -1.08 -4.04 37.79
N GLN A 227 -2.41 -4.08 37.93
CA GLN A 227 -3.12 -3.44 39.07
C GLN A 227 -2.94 -4.18 40.40
N GLU A 228 -2.68 -5.49 40.38
CA GLU A 228 -2.42 -6.28 41.59
C GLU A 228 -0.99 -6.09 42.13
N VAL A 229 -0.03 -5.78 41.27
CA VAL A 229 1.36 -5.53 41.65
C VAL A 229 1.54 -4.16 42.34
N PHE A 230 0.61 -3.23 42.13
CA PHE A 230 0.65 -1.88 42.69
C PHE A 230 -0.29 -1.68 43.91
N LYS A 231 -0.86 -2.77 44.46
CA LYS A 231 -1.59 -2.79 45.72
C LYS A 231 -0.72 -3.36 46.86
#